data_46758dc46eacbe6489be09e2241ea382
#
_entry.id   46758dc46eacbe6489be09e2241ea382
#
_cell.length_a   1.000
_cell.length_b   1.000
_cell.length_c   1.000
_cell.angle_alpha   90.00
_cell.angle_beta   90.00
_cell.angle_gamma   90.00
#
_symmetry.space_group_name_H-M   'P 1'
#
loop_
_entity.id
_entity.type
_entity.pdbx_description
1 polymer ?
#
loop_
_entity_poly.entity_id
_entity_poly.type
_entity_poly.pdbx_seq_one_letter_code
_entity_poly.pdbx_strand_id
1 'polypeptide(L)'
;HGAFVSVNKAAPERINVSQISEIKDASISYSDFIGWGERLAPFQELMAAAWRTRGIGDFWSHMLVAEGAVDVAIEPSLALWDMAALDIIVREAGGRFTNVAGIDGSLGGSGLSTNSAIHQKIVGKLNGH
;
A
#
# COMPACT_ATOMS: atom_id res chain seq x y z
N HIS A 1 -3.64 19.07 9.27
CA HIS A 1 -4.29 18.17 8.38
C HIS A 1 -4.38 16.77 9.00
N GLY A 2 -4.58 15.74 8.22
CA GLY A 2 -4.74 14.37 8.69
C GLY A 2 -5.79 13.63 7.88
N ALA A 3 -5.88 12.32 8.07
CA ALA A 3 -6.93 11.50 7.50
C ALA A 3 -7.90 11.07 8.60
N PHE A 4 -9.18 10.99 8.26
CA PHE A 4 -10.24 10.70 9.21
C PHE A 4 -11.23 9.70 8.61
N VAL A 5 -11.83 8.87 9.47
CA VAL A 5 -12.92 7.97 9.10
C VAL A 5 -14.16 8.32 9.91
N SER A 6 -15.32 8.24 9.26
CA SER A 6 -16.61 8.35 9.90
C SER A 6 -17.47 7.14 9.50
N VAL A 7 -18.04 6.47 10.49
CA VAL A 7 -18.89 5.29 10.29
C VAL A 7 -20.30 5.63 10.75
N ASN A 8 -21.29 5.35 9.90
CA ASN A 8 -22.70 5.60 10.19
C ASN A 8 -22.99 7.05 10.65
N LYS A 9 -22.34 8.02 10.02
CA LYS A 9 -22.46 9.45 10.34
C LYS A 9 -22.00 9.80 11.76
N ALA A 10 -21.22 8.96 12.41
CA ALA A 10 -20.59 9.28 13.68
C ALA A 10 -19.54 10.39 13.49
N ALA A 11 -19.08 10.98 14.59
CA ALA A 11 -18.01 11.97 14.54
C ALA A 11 -16.76 11.36 13.87
N PRO A 12 -16.06 12.09 12.97
CA PRO A 12 -14.85 11.58 12.33
C PRO A 12 -13.77 11.26 13.35
N GLU A 13 -13.13 10.11 13.17
CA GLU A 13 -11.98 9.70 13.97
C GLU A 13 -10.72 9.76 13.11
N ARG A 14 -9.63 10.26 13.69
CA ARG A 14 -8.35 10.32 13.00
C ARG A 14 -7.81 8.91 12.79
N ILE A 15 -7.33 8.63 11.58
CA ILE A 15 -6.69 7.36 11.24
C ILE A 15 -5.19 7.57 11.00
N ASN A 16 -4.42 6.55 11.30
CA ASN A 16 -2.97 6.54 11.10
C ASN A 16 -2.53 5.18 10.60
N VAL A 17 -1.45 5.17 9.81
CA VAL A 17 -0.81 3.94 9.37
C VAL A 17 -0.20 3.18 10.55
N SER A 18 0.07 1.89 10.34
CA SER A 18 0.77 1.05 11.33
C SER A 18 2.24 1.44 11.47
N GLN A 19 2.93 0.80 12.42
CA GLN A 19 4.35 1.02 12.68
C GLN A 19 5.19 -0.24 12.43
N ILE A 20 4.65 -1.24 11.75
CA ILE A 20 5.38 -2.45 11.39
C ILE A 20 6.53 -2.09 10.46
N SER A 21 7.75 -2.51 10.79
CA SER A 21 8.96 -2.14 10.04
C SER A 21 9.67 -3.31 9.38
N GLU A 22 9.26 -4.55 9.68
CA GLU A 22 9.88 -5.75 9.13
C GLU A 22 8.89 -6.51 8.23
N ILE A 23 9.39 -6.98 7.07
CA ILE A 23 8.56 -7.72 6.11
C ILE A 23 7.96 -8.98 6.75
N LYS A 24 8.72 -9.70 7.57
CA LYS A 24 8.25 -10.92 8.25
C LYS A 24 7.06 -10.68 9.18
N ASP A 25 6.83 -9.46 9.59
CA ASP A 25 5.74 -9.09 10.49
C ASP A 25 4.60 -8.37 9.74
N ALA A 26 4.77 -8.13 8.45
CA ALA A 26 3.85 -7.33 7.65
C ALA A 26 2.65 -8.11 7.13
N SER A 27 1.51 -7.45 7.12
CA SER A 27 0.31 -7.87 6.41
C SER A 27 0.26 -7.14 5.08
N ILE A 28 0.26 -7.87 3.98
CA ILE A 28 0.29 -7.33 2.63
C ILE A 28 -0.99 -7.67 1.88
N SER A 29 -1.63 -6.66 1.33
CA SER A 29 -2.77 -6.79 0.44
C SER A 29 -2.34 -6.52 -0.99
N TYR A 30 -2.88 -7.27 -1.94
CA TYR A 30 -2.62 -7.11 -3.37
C TYR A 30 -3.91 -7.27 -4.16
N SER A 31 -3.98 -6.65 -5.33
CA SER A 31 -5.19 -6.73 -6.16
C SER A 31 -5.22 -7.97 -7.04
N ASP A 32 -4.09 -8.32 -7.67
CA ASP A 32 -4.05 -9.39 -8.65
C ASP A 32 -2.64 -9.95 -8.81
N PHE A 33 -2.54 -11.16 -9.35
CA PHE A 33 -1.29 -11.76 -9.83
C PHE A 33 -0.95 -11.40 -11.27
N ILE A 34 -1.87 -10.77 -12.00
CA ILE A 34 -1.70 -10.38 -13.40
C ILE A 34 -1.16 -8.94 -13.46
N GLY A 35 -0.30 -8.69 -14.45
CA GLY A 35 0.23 -7.35 -14.69
C GLY A 35 1.59 -7.07 -14.05
N TRP A 36 2.23 -8.06 -13.45
CA TRP A 36 3.52 -7.89 -12.76
C TRP A 36 4.73 -7.90 -13.70
N GLY A 37 4.62 -8.56 -14.88
CA GLY A 37 5.75 -8.66 -15.81
C GLY A 37 6.99 -9.23 -15.14
N GLU A 38 8.11 -8.54 -15.28
CA GLU A 38 9.40 -8.93 -14.69
C GLU A 38 9.40 -8.89 -13.15
N ARG A 39 8.45 -8.19 -12.54
CA ARG A 39 8.34 -8.12 -11.08
C ARG A 39 7.54 -9.26 -10.47
N LEU A 40 7.06 -10.20 -11.25
CA LEU A 40 6.27 -11.31 -10.71
C LEU A 40 7.07 -12.16 -9.72
N ALA A 41 8.29 -12.54 -10.06
CA ALA A 41 9.15 -13.33 -9.17
C ALA A 41 9.50 -12.57 -7.88
N PRO A 42 9.99 -11.33 -7.92
CA PRO A 42 10.19 -10.52 -6.71
C PRO A 42 8.90 -10.33 -5.89
N PHE A 43 7.76 -10.15 -6.55
CA PHE A 43 6.48 -10.06 -5.86
C PHE A 43 6.14 -11.35 -5.10
N GLN A 44 6.31 -12.50 -5.74
CA GLN A 44 6.06 -13.79 -5.10
C GLN A 44 7.00 -14.04 -3.92
N GLU A 45 8.28 -13.65 -4.05
CA GLU A 45 9.24 -13.72 -2.94
C GLU A 45 8.84 -12.81 -1.78
N LEU A 46 8.34 -11.62 -2.08
CA LEU A 46 7.82 -10.70 -1.07
C LEU A 46 6.64 -11.32 -0.33
N MET A 47 5.69 -11.91 -1.07
CA MET A 47 4.53 -12.57 -0.47
C MET A 47 4.94 -13.72 0.43
N ALA A 48 5.92 -14.51 0.02
CA ALA A 48 6.43 -15.64 0.81
C ALA A 48 7.14 -15.18 2.10
N ALA A 49 7.74 -14.00 2.09
CA ALA A 49 8.47 -13.44 3.23
C ALA A 49 7.57 -12.73 4.25
N ALA A 50 6.36 -12.35 3.86
CA ALA A 50 5.44 -11.61 4.72
C ALA A 50 4.77 -12.52 5.77
N TRP A 51 4.30 -11.90 6.85
CA TRP A 51 3.51 -12.62 7.85
C TRP A 51 2.19 -13.11 7.28
N ARG A 52 1.49 -12.25 6.56
CA ARG A 52 0.17 -12.57 6.01
C ARG A 52 -0.08 -11.84 4.70
N THR A 53 -0.74 -12.52 3.77
CA THR A 53 -1.13 -11.92 2.49
C THR A 53 -2.61 -12.16 2.21
N ARG A 54 -3.27 -11.18 1.59
CA ARG A 54 -4.68 -11.25 1.19
C ARG A 54 -4.87 -10.57 -0.15
N GLY A 55 -5.65 -11.21 -1.01
CA GLY A 55 -6.10 -10.61 -2.26
C GLY A 55 -7.34 -9.76 -2.01
N ILE A 56 -7.14 -8.48 -1.76
CA ILE A 56 -8.21 -7.49 -1.63
C ILE A 56 -7.91 -6.38 -2.62
N GLY A 57 -8.81 -6.17 -3.56
CA GLY A 57 -8.58 -5.23 -4.64
C GLY A 57 -9.03 -3.82 -4.38
N ASP A 58 -8.70 -2.98 -5.34
CA ASP A 58 -9.12 -1.61 -5.52
C ASP A 58 -8.74 -0.70 -4.34
N PHE A 59 -9.46 0.39 -4.19
CA PHE A 59 -9.18 1.40 -3.17
C PHE A 59 -9.20 0.87 -1.74
N TRP A 60 -9.97 -0.20 -1.49
CA TRP A 60 -10.19 -0.72 -0.14
C TRP A 60 -8.90 -1.12 0.56
N SER A 61 -8.00 -1.82 -0.14
CA SER A 61 -6.73 -2.23 0.47
C SER A 61 -5.86 -1.03 0.85
N HIS A 62 -5.87 0.03 0.06
CA HIS A 62 -5.14 1.26 0.36
C HIS A 62 -5.74 1.99 1.57
N MET A 63 -7.05 1.97 1.71
CA MET A 63 -7.73 2.54 2.89
C MET A 63 -7.41 1.75 4.15
N LEU A 64 -7.27 0.43 4.05
CA LEU A 64 -6.83 -0.40 5.17
C LEU A 64 -5.40 -0.06 5.61
N VAL A 65 -4.53 0.31 4.68
CA VAL A 65 -3.19 0.82 5.03
C VAL A 65 -3.30 2.15 5.79
N ALA A 66 -4.12 3.07 5.30
CA ALA A 66 -4.34 4.35 5.96
C ALA A 66 -4.89 4.19 7.38
N GLU A 67 -5.73 3.18 7.62
CA GLU A 67 -6.28 2.88 8.93
C GLU A 67 -5.32 2.10 9.84
N GLY A 68 -4.21 1.60 9.32
CA GLY A 68 -3.26 0.78 10.07
C GLY A 68 -3.64 -0.69 10.21
N ALA A 69 -4.69 -1.13 9.53
CA ALA A 69 -5.17 -2.53 9.59
C ALA A 69 -4.34 -3.47 8.70
N VAL A 70 -3.72 -2.92 7.66
CA VAL A 70 -2.81 -3.61 6.74
C VAL A 70 -1.57 -2.74 6.62
N ASP A 71 -0.42 -3.33 6.39
CA ASP A 71 0.84 -2.58 6.38
C ASP A 71 1.25 -2.14 4.97
N VAL A 72 0.85 -2.92 3.96
CA VAL A 72 1.22 -2.72 2.56
C VAL A 72 0.04 -3.05 1.66
N ALA A 73 -0.23 -2.21 0.68
CA ALA A 73 -1.18 -2.50 -0.40
C ALA A 73 -0.50 -2.25 -1.74
N ILE A 74 -0.58 -3.24 -2.65
CA ILE A 74 0.16 -3.19 -3.90
C ILE A 74 -0.77 -3.48 -5.08
N GLU A 75 -0.70 -2.63 -6.10
CA GLU A 75 -1.39 -2.83 -7.37
C GLU A 75 -0.41 -2.68 -8.53
N PRO A 76 -0.23 -3.71 -9.36
CA PRO A 76 0.71 -3.65 -10.48
C PRO A 76 0.24 -2.73 -11.60
N SER A 77 -1.06 -2.47 -11.67
CA SER A 77 -1.66 -1.58 -12.66
C SER A 77 -2.82 -0.82 -12.04
N LEU A 78 -2.81 0.49 -12.15
CA LEU A 78 -3.80 1.36 -11.51
C LEU A 78 -3.99 2.63 -12.33
N ALA A 79 -5.23 3.02 -12.58
CA ALA A 79 -5.53 4.23 -13.33
C ALA A 79 -5.28 5.50 -12.52
N LEU A 80 -4.88 6.58 -13.20
CA LEU A 80 -4.51 7.84 -12.55
C LEU A 80 -5.61 8.40 -11.63
N TRP A 81 -6.87 8.38 -12.09
CA TRP A 81 -7.99 8.90 -11.31
C TRP A 81 -8.28 8.08 -10.04
N ASP A 82 -7.90 6.81 -10.02
CA ASP A 82 -8.02 5.98 -8.82
C ASP A 82 -6.91 6.30 -7.81
N MET A 83 -5.75 6.74 -8.29
CA MET A 83 -4.57 6.96 -7.45
C MET A 83 -4.58 8.29 -6.70
N ALA A 84 -5.15 9.34 -7.29
CA ALA A 84 -5.02 10.69 -6.74
C ALA A 84 -5.61 10.82 -5.32
N ALA A 85 -6.79 10.26 -5.10
CA ALA A 85 -7.43 10.28 -3.79
C ALA A 85 -6.69 9.37 -2.79
N LEU A 86 -6.23 8.21 -3.24
CA LEU A 86 -5.48 7.26 -2.41
C LEU A 86 -4.16 7.86 -1.91
N ASP A 87 -3.43 8.52 -2.79
CA ASP A 87 -2.17 9.18 -2.47
C ASP A 87 -2.35 10.18 -1.31
N ILE A 88 -3.32 11.08 -1.43
CA ILE A 88 -3.56 12.09 -0.40
C ILE A 88 -3.95 11.46 0.94
N ILE A 89 -4.88 10.51 0.93
CA ILE A 89 -5.38 9.89 2.16
C ILE A 89 -4.27 9.11 2.87
N VAL A 90 -3.49 8.33 2.14
CA VAL A 90 -2.39 7.54 2.71
C VAL A 90 -1.32 8.46 3.31
N ARG A 91 -0.91 9.51 2.57
CA ARG A 91 0.09 10.46 3.06
C ARG A 91 -0.40 11.23 4.30
N GLU A 92 -1.65 11.66 4.31
CA GLU A 92 -2.23 12.37 5.46
C GLU A 92 -2.40 11.45 6.69
N ALA A 93 -2.48 10.14 6.48
CA ALA A 93 -2.46 9.15 7.56
C ALA A 93 -1.05 8.81 8.04
N GLY A 94 -0.02 9.44 7.50
CA GLY A 94 1.38 9.22 7.86
C GLY A 94 2.11 8.17 7.04
N GLY A 95 1.48 7.64 5.99
CA GLY A 95 2.07 6.65 5.09
C GLY A 95 2.79 7.25 3.89
N ARG A 96 3.21 6.37 3.00
CA ARG A 96 3.77 6.74 1.69
C ARG A 96 2.97 6.09 0.58
N PHE A 97 2.88 6.81 -0.52
CA PHE A 97 2.29 6.33 -1.77
C PHE A 97 3.26 6.58 -2.92
N THR A 98 3.66 5.49 -3.58
CA THR A 98 4.54 5.54 -4.77
C THR A 98 4.01 4.58 -5.83
N ASN A 99 4.66 4.55 -6.98
CA ASN A 99 4.51 3.40 -7.86
C ASN A 99 5.36 2.23 -7.35
N VAL A 100 5.29 1.06 -7.99
CA VAL A 100 6.07 -0.12 -7.56
C VAL A 100 7.57 0.03 -7.77
N ALA A 101 8.02 1.01 -8.55
CA ALA A 101 9.43 1.37 -8.68
C ALA A 101 9.92 2.34 -7.59
N GLY A 102 9.03 2.83 -6.76
CA GLY A 102 9.37 3.74 -5.66
C GLY A 102 9.32 5.21 -6.01
N ILE A 103 8.73 5.59 -7.14
CA ILE A 103 8.59 6.99 -7.55
C ILE A 103 7.35 7.56 -6.88
N ASP A 104 7.51 8.65 -6.14
CA ASP A 104 6.42 9.30 -5.41
C ASP A 104 5.32 9.82 -6.34
N GLY A 105 4.10 9.77 -5.84
CA GLY A 105 2.94 10.35 -6.49
C GLY A 105 2.14 9.36 -7.32
N SER A 106 1.14 9.89 -8.01
CA SER A 106 0.08 9.12 -8.64
C SER A 106 0.26 8.90 -10.15
N LEU A 107 1.39 9.29 -10.72
CA LEU A 107 1.58 9.28 -12.18
C LEU A 107 2.18 7.99 -12.74
N GLY A 108 2.51 7.02 -11.92
CA GLY A 108 3.34 5.89 -12.33
C GLY A 108 2.63 4.67 -12.92
N GLY A 109 1.31 4.67 -13.04
CA GLY A 109 0.55 3.55 -13.61
C GLY A 109 0.42 2.32 -12.71
N SER A 110 1.05 2.31 -11.55
CA SER A 110 0.93 1.29 -10.50
C SER A 110 0.85 1.98 -9.15
N GLY A 111 0.43 1.25 -8.11
CA GLY A 111 0.25 1.84 -6.78
C GLY A 111 0.84 1.00 -5.66
N LEU A 112 1.57 1.64 -4.78
CA LEU A 112 2.14 1.04 -3.58
C LEU A 112 1.87 1.97 -2.40
N SER A 113 0.98 1.56 -1.53
CA SER A 113 0.72 2.23 -0.25
C SER A 113 1.39 1.45 0.87
N THR A 114 2.08 2.15 1.76
CA THR A 114 2.70 1.53 2.93
C THR A 114 2.62 2.48 4.11
N ASN A 115 2.87 1.94 5.31
CA ASN A 115 3.35 2.80 6.38
C ASN A 115 4.76 3.30 6.03
N SER A 116 5.18 4.42 6.59
CA SER A 116 6.49 5.00 6.23
C SER A 116 7.69 4.16 6.68
N ALA A 117 7.52 3.35 7.72
CA ALA A 117 8.61 2.56 8.30
C ALA A 117 9.11 1.44 7.38
N ILE A 118 8.20 0.81 6.62
CA ILE A 118 8.52 -0.39 5.81
C ILE A 118 8.76 -0.06 4.33
N HIS A 119 8.44 1.15 3.88
CA HIS A 119 8.35 1.48 2.45
C HIS A 119 9.58 1.10 1.64
N GLN A 120 10.76 1.52 2.07
CA GLN A 120 12.00 1.28 1.33
C GLN A 120 12.33 -0.21 1.22
N LYS A 121 12.01 -0.99 2.23
CA LYS A 121 12.21 -2.44 2.19
C LYS A 121 11.32 -3.12 1.15
N ILE A 122 10.07 -2.66 1.04
CA ILE A 122 9.14 -3.18 0.05
C ILE A 122 9.60 -2.81 -1.37
N VAL A 123 9.93 -1.54 -1.60
CA VAL A 123 10.43 -1.08 -2.91
C VAL A 123 11.69 -1.86 -3.30
N GLY A 124 12.63 -2.02 -2.38
CA GLY A 124 13.84 -2.78 -2.63
C GLY A 124 13.55 -4.22 -3.04
N LYS A 125 12.68 -4.90 -2.31
CA LYS A 125 12.32 -6.29 -2.58
C LYS A 125 11.63 -6.43 -3.96
N LEU A 126 10.70 -5.53 -4.30
CA LEU A 126 10.00 -5.56 -5.58
C LEU A 126 10.92 -5.29 -6.78
N ASN A 127 12.04 -4.64 -6.57
CA ASN A 127 13.00 -4.28 -7.63
C ASN A 127 14.30 -5.07 -7.54
N GLY A 128 14.33 -6.16 -6.82
CA GLY A 128 15.44 -7.10 -6.79
C GLY A 128 16.62 -6.72 -5.88
N HIS A 129 16.35 -5.88 -4.89
CA HIS A 129 17.39 -5.42 -3.96
C HIS A 129 17.28 -5.99 -2.55
#